data_d8b138d37533214a9994f912ec21ed9a
#
_entry.id   d8b138d37533214a9994f912ec21ed9a
#
_cell.length_a   1.000
_cell.length_b   1.000
_cell.length_c   1.000
_cell.angle_alpha   90.00
_cell.angle_beta   90.00
_cell.angle_gamma   90.00
#
_symmetry.space_group_name_H-M   'P 1'
#
loop_
_entity.id
_entity.type
_entity.pdbx_description
1 polymer ?
#
loop_
_entity_poly.entity_id
_entity_poly.type
_entity_poly.pdbx_seq_one_letter_code
_entity_poly.pdbx_strand_id
1 'polypeptide(L)'
;YVENDPADANDIYGKLKFLGEVKYPNAITLRTSTIGHELQTTYGLLEWFLSQKGRCTGFNRAIFSGLPSTVFAQIVRDIVIPRTDLSGLYHVGANPISKYDLICLIAKVYGKSIDIIQDNEFVIDRSLNSGRFCKATGFVAPAWPELIQSMHAYR
;
A
#
# COMPACT_ATOMS: atom_id res chain seq x y z
N TYR A 1 4.93 1.41 -11.78
CA TYR A 1 3.91 2.08 -12.61
C TYR A 1 3.93 3.60 -12.38
N VAL A 2 3.65 4.36 -13.43
CA VAL A 2 3.34 5.80 -13.39
C VAL A 2 1.90 6.04 -13.84
N GLU A 3 1.33 7.23 -13.58
CA GLU A 3 -0.09 7.52 -13.81
C GLU A 3 -0.53 7.36 -15.26
N ASN A 4 0.40 7.51 -16.22
CA ASN A 4 0.13 7.39 -17.64
C ASN A 4 0.27 5.97 -18.20
N ASP A 5 0.72 5.03 -17.38
CA ASP A 5 0.80 3.63 -17.81
C ASP A 5 -0.61 3.05 -18.07
N PRO A 6 -0.77 2.24 -19.12
CA PRO A 6 -2.02 1.59 -19.38
C PRO A 6 -2.38 0.62 -18.24
N ALA A 7 -3.68 0.52 -17.95
CA ALA A 7 -4.15 -0.51 -17.01
C ALA A 7 -3.98 -1.89 -17.65
N ASP A 8 -3.22 -2.76 -17.00
CA ASP A 8 -2.83 -4.09 -17.49
C ASP A 8 -3.46 -5.25 -16.71
N ALA A 9 -4.38 -4.95 -15.78
CA ALA A 9 -5.06 -5.96 -15.00
C ALA A 9 -5.92 -6.88 -15.89
N ASN A 10 -5.67 -8.19 -15.81
CA ASN A 10 -6.42 -9.20 -16.57
C ASN A 10 -7.62 -9.75 -15.79
N ASP A 11 -7.65 -9.60 -14.48
CA ASP A 11 -8.74 -10.03 -13.61
C ASP A 11 -9.89 -9.01 -13.55
N ILE A 12 -11.08 -9.50 -13.17
CA ILE A 12 -12.31 -8.70 -13.09
C ILE A 12 -12.16 -7.59 -12.04
N TYR A 13 -11.51 -7.87 -10.92
CA TYR A 13 -11.34 -6.90 -9.84
C TYR A 13 -10.53 -5.68 -10.32
N GLY A 14 -9.37 -5.91 -10.94
CA GLY A 14 -8.53 -4.81 -11.45
C GLY A 14 -9.23 -4.01 -12.55
N LYS A 15 -9.96 -4.70 -13.47
CA LYS A 15 -10.77 -4.03 -14.50
C LYS A 15 -11.86 -3.13 -13.91
N LEU A 16 -12.58 -3.61 -12.90
CA LEU A 16 -13.62 -2.83 -12.21
C LEU A 16 -13.03 -1.64 -11.46
N LYS A 17 -11.85 -1.79 -10.84
CA LYS A 17 -11.16 -0.65 -10.20
C LYS A 17 -10.79 0.42 -11.22
N PHE A 18 -10.27 0.03 -12.39
CA PHE A 18 -9.94 0.96 -13.47
C PHE A 18 -11.18 1.67 -14.03
N LEU A 19 -12.28 0.93 -14.26
CA LEU A 19 -13.54 1.51 -14.74
C LEU A 19 -14.16 2.48 -13.74
N GLY A 20 -13.88 2.31 -12.45
CA GLY A 20 -14.36 3.20 -11.39
C GLY A 20 -13.55 4.50 -11.23
N GLU A 21 -12.50 4.70 -12.01
CA GLU A 21 -11.72 5.94 -11.97
C GLU A 21 -12.50 7.13 -12.54
N VAL A 22 -12.60 8.19 -11.74
CA VAL A 22 -13.30 9.39 -12.17
C VAL A 22 -12.39 10.32 -12.99
N LYS A 23 -12.91 10.84 -14.09
CA LYS A 23 -12.21 11.76 -15.00
C LYS A 23 -12.93 13.10 -15.17
N TYR A 24 -13.77 13.46 -14.19
CA TYR A 24 -14.49 14.73 -14.23
C TYR A 24 -13.56 15.91 -13.86
N PRO A 25 -13.83 17.11 -14.39
CA PRO A 25 -13.22 18.33 -13.87
C PRO A 25 -13.44 18.45 -12.36
N ASN A 26 -12.43 18.88 -11.63
CA ASN A 26 -12.45 19.03 -10.16
C ASN A 26 -12.63 17.71 -9.35
N ALA A 27 -12.47 16.56 -9.98
CA ALA A 27 -12.42 15.28 -9.29
C ALA A 27 -10.97 14.80 -9.15
N ILE A 28 -10.69 14.08 -8.07
CA ILE A 28 -9.39 13.45 -7.84
C ILE A 28 -9.55 11.94 -7.72
N THR A 29 -8.69 11.20 -8.39
CA THR A 29 -8.53 9.75 -8.21
C THR A 29 -7.18 9.46 -7.60
N LEU A 30 -7.16 8.76 -6.47
CA LEU A 30 -5.93 8.31 -5.81
C LEU A 30 -5.76 6.81 -6.02
N ARG A 31 -4.78 6.40 -6.82
CA ARG A 31 -4.37 4.99 -6.90
C ARG A 31 -3.42 4.69 -5.76
N THR A 32 -3.79 3.71 -4.96
CA THR A 32 -2.97 3.23 -3.84
C THR A 32 -3.24 1.77 -3.57
N SER A 33 -2.35 1.13 -2.83
CA SER A 33 -2.61 -0.12 -2.13
C SER A 33 -2.55 0.14 -0.65
N THR A 34 -3.39 -0.51 0.13
CA THR A 34 -3.40 -0.32 1.59
C THR A 34 -3.07 -1.60 2.33
N ILE A 35 -2.47 -1.45 3.50
CA ILE A 35 -2.26 -2.50 4.50
C ILE A 35 -2.76 -2.00 5.85
N GLY A 36 -3.40 -2.86 6.64
CA GLY A 36 -3.87 -2.46 7.97
C GLY A 36 -4.71 -3.54 8.60
N HIS A 37 -5.17 -3.28 9.81
CA HIS A 37 -6.11 -4.14 10.52
C HIS A 37 -7.46 -4.17 9.82
N GLU A 38 -8.04 -5.34 9.70
CA GLU A 38 -9.37 -5.56 9.16
C GLU A 38 -10.40 -5.63 10.29
N LEU A 39 -11.54 -4.99 10.11
CA LEU A 39 -12.58 -4.96 11.15
C LEU A 39 -13.37 -6.27 11.26
N GLN A 40 -13.49 -7.02 10.17
CA GLN A 40 -14.39 -8.19 10.11
C GLN A 40 -13.78 -9.41 9.38
N THR A 41 -12.71 -9.25 8.65
CA THR A 41 -12.11 -10.31 7.83
C THR A 41 -10.63 -10.52 8.15
N THR A 42 -10.04 -11.58 7.59
CA THR A 42 -8.61 -11.91 7.76
C THR A 42 -7.95 -12.19 6.41
N TYR A 43 -8.42 -11.56 5.34
CA TYR A 43 -7.92 -11.78 3.99
C TYR A 43 -6.74 -10.87 3.63
N GLY A 44 -6.62 -9.71 4.29
CA GLY A 44 -5.51 -8.78 4.07
C GLY A 44 -4.18 -9.32 4.56
N LEU A 45 -3.10 -8.82 3.96
CA LEU A 45 -1.74 -9.29 4.23
C LEU A 45 -1.39 -9.27 5.74
N LEU A 46 -1.78 -8.20 6.46
CA LEU A 46 -1.47 -8.06 7.88
C LEU A 46 -2.15 -9.15 8.71
N GLU A 47 -3.47 -9.29 8.61
CA GLU A 47 -4.22 -10.27 9.40
C GLU A 47 -3.87 -11.70 9.01
N TRP A 48 -3.69 -11.97 7.70
CA TRP A 48 -3.16 -13.24 7.23
C TRP A 48 -1.83 -13.56 7.91
N PHE A 49 -0.87 -12.61 7.89
CA PHE A 49 0.43 -12.83 8.51
C PHE A 49 0.34 -13.02 10.02
N LEU A 50 -0.48 -12.22 10.70
CA LEU A 50 -0.67 -12.33 12.15
C LEU A 50 -1.32 -13.67 12.57
N SER A 51 -2.13 -14.27 11.70
CA SER A 51 -2.75 -15.58 11.95
C SER A 51 -1.79 -16.78 11.77
N GLN A 52 -0.67 -16.61 11.04
CA GLN A 52 0.28 -17.70 10.78
C GLN A 52 0.95 -18.19 12.07
N LYS A 53 1.25 -19.49 12.12
CA LYS A 53 1.93 -20.15 13.27
C LYS A 53 3.10 -20.98 12.76
N GLY A 54 4.16 -21.06 13.56
CA GLY A 54 5.35 -21.84 13.26
C GLY A 54 6.19 -21.25 12.14
N ARG A 55 5.72 -21.34 10.90
CA ARG A 55 6.42 -20.79 9.73
C ARG A 55 5.45 -20.22 8.68
N CYS A 56 5.96 -19.30 7.87
CA CYS A 56 5.28 -18.83 6.68
C CYS A 56 6.28 -18.50 5.56
N THR A 57 5.78 -18.30 4.35
CA THR A 57 6.61 -17.89 3.19
C THR A 57 6.48 -16.39 2.96
N GLY A 58 7.61 -15.74 2.77
CA GLY A 58 7.69 -14.34 2.35
C GLY A 58 8.29 -14.21 0.95
N PHE A 59 7.60 -13.53 0.06
CA PHE A 59 8.00 -13.36 -1.35
C PHE A 59 8.98 -12.18 -1.50
N ASN A 60 10.26 -12.48 -1.76
CA ASN A 60 11.31 -11.48 -1.87
C ASN A 60 11.23 -10.65 -3.16
N ARG A 61 10.65 -11.21 -4.23
CA ARG A 61 10.51 -10.55 -5.53
C ARG A 61 9.07 -10.08 -5.81
N ALA A 62 8.20 -10.10 -4.80
CA ALA A 62 6.88 -9.49 -4.87
C ALA A 62 6.94 -8.11 -4.22
N ILE A 63 6.96 -7.07 -5.05
CA ILE A 63 7.19 -5.68 -4.60
C ILE A 63 5.86 -4.98 -4.32
N PHE A 64 5.82 -4.27 -3.21
CA PHE A 64 4.70 -3.50 -2.69
C PHE A 64 5.15 -2.07 -2.38
N SER A 65 4.29 -1.08 -2.61
CA SER A 65 4.56 0.32 -2.28
C SER A 65 3.35 1.04 -1.68
N GLY A 66 2.39 0.27 -1.17
CA GLY A 66 1.19 0.85 -0.54
C GLY A 66 1.47 1.55 0.78
N LEU A 67 0.41 1.93 1.47
CA LEU A 67 0.47 2.65 2.74
C LEU A 67 -0.39 1.95 3.80
N PRO A 68 -0.07 2.11 5.09
CA PRO A 68 -1.04 1.81 6.14
C PRO A 68 -2.34 2.59 5.91
N SER A 69 -3.49 1.91 6.10
CA SER A 69 -4.81 2.52 5.91
C SER A 69 -5.01 3.77 6.77
N THR A 70 -4.45 3.79 7.97
CA THR A 70 -4.46 4.94 8.89
C THR A 70 -3.69 6.13 8.33
N VAL A 71 -2.49 5.89 7.76
CA VAL A 71 -1.67 6.93 7.12
C VAL A 71 -2.36 7.45 5.86
N PHE A 72 -2.96 6.57 5.06
CA PHE A 72 -3.73 6.99 3.89
C PHE A 72 -4.93 7.88 4.29
N ALA A 73 -5.64 7.52 5.36
CA ALA A 73 -6.72 8.34 5.88
C ALA A 73 -6.25 9.74 6.33
N GLN A 74 -5.06 9.83 6.96
CA GLN A 74 -4.44 11.12 7.32
C GLN A 74 -4.11 11.95 6.06
N ILE A 75 -3.55 11.34 5.02
CA ILE A 75 -3.28 12.02 3.74
C ILE A 75 -4.58 12.60 3.16
N VAL A 76 -5.65 11.82 3.15
CA VAL A 76 -6.94 12.29 2.64
C VAL A 76 -7.46 13.46 3.47
N ARG A 77 -7.43 13.35 4.81
CA ARG A 77 -7.92 14.39 5.73
C ARG A 77 -7.09 15.67 5.66
N ASP A 78 -5.77 15.55 5.70
CA ASP A 78 -4.88 16.70 5.99
C ASP A 78 -4.33 17.33 4.70
N ILE A 79 -4.32 16.59 3.59
CA ILE A 79 -3.74 17.07 2.33
C ILE A 79 -4.81 17.18 1.23
N VAL A 80 -5.59 16.11 1.02
CA VAL A 80 -6.50 16.07 -0.15
C VAL A 80 -7.73 16.93 0.07
N ILE A 81 -8.42 16.78 1.21
CA ILE A 81 -9.66 17.53 1.50
C ILE A 81 -9.45 19.06 1.51
N PRO A 82 -8.36 19.60 2.12
CA PRO A 82 -8.11 21.04 2.11
C PRO A 82 -7.69 21.62 0.75
N ARG A 83 -7.26 20.77 -0.20
CA ARG A 83 -6.68 21.18 -1.48
C ARG A 83 -7.67 21.02 -2.63
N THR A 84 -8.55 22.01 -2.81
CA THR A 84 -9.55 22.04 -3.89
C THR A 84 -8.95 22.25 -5.29
N ASP A 85 -7.67 22.62 -5.36
CA ASP A 85 -6.90 22.75 -6.59
C ASP A 85 -6.36 21.40 -7.13
N LEU A 86 -6.37 20.34 -6.31
CA LEU A 86 -5.95 19.02 -6.75
C LEU A 86 -7.04 18.37 -7.60
N SER A 87 -6.66 17.95 -8.80
CA SER A 87 -7.57 17.22 -9.70
C SER A 87 -6.82 16.21 -10.55
N GLY A 88 -7.55 15.24 -11.08
CA GLY A 88 -7.01 14.19 -11.95
C GLY A 88 -6.49 12.98 -11.17
N LEU A 89 -5.57 12.23 -11.77
CA LEU A 89 -5.07 10.95 -11.27
C LEU A 89 -3.70 11.12 -10.60
N TYR A 90 -3.58 10.57 -9.39
CA TYR A 90 -2.32 10.51 -8.66
C TYR A 90 -2.07 9.12 -8.11
N HIS A 91 -0.83 8.67 -8.15
CA HIS A 91 -0.35 7.54 -7.38
C HIS A 91 0.08 8.01 -5.98
N VAL A 92 -0.36 7.29 -4.94
CA VAL A 92 -0.01 7.59 -3.55
C VAL A 92 0.52 6.32 -2.89
N GLY A 93 1.76 6.35 -2.44
CA GLY A 93 2.41 5.18 -1.86
C GLY A 93 3.71 5.53 -1.16
N ALA A 94 4.29 4.54 -0.50
CA ALA A 94 5.60 4.58 0.12
C ALA A 94 6.69 4.09 -0.85
N ASN A 95 7.93 4.10 -0.39
CA ASN A 95 9.03 3.47 -1.11
C ASN A 95 8.75 1.99 -1.35
N PRO A 96 9.11 1.42 -2.51
CA PRO A 96 8.96 0.00 -2.77
C PRO A 96 9.65 -0.86 -1.70
N ILE A 97 8.97 -1.93 -1.29
CA ILE A 97 9.48 -2.93 -0.35
C ILE A 97 9.07 -4.33 -0.83
N SER A 98 9.91 -5.34 -0.61
CA SER A 98 9.50 -6.72 -0.86
C SER A 98 8.46 -7.17 0.18
N LYS A 99 7.56 -8.07 -0.20
CA LYS A 99 6.63 -8.64 0.80
C LYS A 99 7.35 -9.43 1.88
N TYR A 100 8.50 -10.02 1.56
CA TYR A 100 9.36 -10.66 2.57
C TYR A 100 9.83 -9.66 3.62
N ASP A 101 10.47 -8.56 3.20
CA ASP A 101 10.98 -7.54 4.13
C ASP A 101 9.85 -6.88 4.92
N LEU A 102 8.70 -6.66 4.27
CA LEU A 102 7.53 -6.09 4.91
C LEU A 102 7.02 -6.97 6.06
N ILE A 103 6.84 -8.27 5.84
CA ILE A 103 6.38 -9.17 6.92
C ILE A 103 7.45 -9.41 7.99
N CYS A 104 8.74 -9.39 7.66
CA CYS A 104 9.82 -9.39 8.64
C CYS A 104 9.77 -8.15 9.55
N LEU A 105 9.52 -6.99 8.97
CA LEU A 105 9.37 -5.75 9.71
C LEU A 105 8.10 -5.77 10.60
N ILE A 106 6.99 -6.27 10.08
CA ILE A 106 5.76 -6.47 10.86
C ILE A 106 6.03 -7.44 12.03
N ALA A 107 6.71 -8.57 11.79
CA ALA A 107 7.08 -9.51 12.85
C ALA A 107 7.84 -8.81 13.98
N LYS A 108 8.83 -7.99 13.63
CA LYS A 108 9.65 -7.23 14.58
C LYS A 108 8.81 -6.25 15.41
N VAL A 109 7.97 -5.45 14.76
CA VAL A 109 7.19 -4.39 15.44
C VAL A 109 6.07 -4.99 16.29
N TYR A 110 5.43 -6.06 15.81
CA TYR A 110 4.33 -6.73 16.52
C TYR A 110 4.80 -7.76 17.55
N GLY A 111 6.11 -7.97 17.70
CA GLY A 111 6.67 -8.95 18.63
C GLY A 111 6.30 -10.40 18.27
N LYS A 112 6.09 -10.70 16.97
CA LYS A 112 5.67 -12.02 16.50
C LYS A 112 6.89 -12.90 16.22
N SER A 113 7.02 -13.99 17.01
CA SER A 113 8.05 -15.00 16.77
C SER A 113 7.53 -16.04 15.78
N ILE A 114 8.06 -16.05 14.55
CA ILE A 114 7.69 -16.97 13.48
C ILE A 114 8.87 -17.14 12.52
N ASP A 115 9.04 -18.34 11.96
CA ASP A 115 10.05 -18.61 10.94
C ASP A 115 9.53 -18.14 9.56
N ILE A 116 10.21 -17.14 8.96
CA ILE A 116 9.81 -16.58 7.66
C ILE A 116 10.78 -17.07 6.60
N ILE A 117 10.31 -17.99 5.75
CA ILE A 117 11.09 -18.57 4.67
C ILE A 117 11.00 -17.66 3.45
N GLN A 118 12.16 -17.28 2.91
CA GLN A 118 12.24 -16.46 1.71
C GLN A 118 11.93 -17.28 0.45
N ASP A 119 11.05 -16.76 -0.38
CA ASP A 119 10.75 -17.28 -1.71
C ASP A 119 11.19 -16.26 -2.77
N ASN A 120 12.03 -16.71 -3.71
CA ASN A 120 12.57 -15.91 -4.82
C ASN A 120 11.95 -16.26 -6.19
N GLU A 121 11.08 -17.27 -6.25
CA GLU A 121 10.49 -17.75 -7.50
C GLU A 121 9.34 -16.86 -7.97
N PHE A 122 8.49 -16.43 -7.04
CA PHE A 122 7.35 -15.58 -7.36
C PHE A 122 7.78 -14.13 -7.60
N VAL A 123 7.64 -13.68 -8.85
CA VAL A 123 8.06 -12.33 -9.30
C VAL A 123 6.86 -11.51 -9.71
N ILE A 124 6.65 -10.41 -9.02
CA ILE A 124 5.64 -9.41 -9.40
C ILE A 124 6.03 -8.04 -8.83
N ASP A 125 5.97 -7.01 -9.65
CA ASP A 125 6.17 -5.63 -9.18
C ASP A 125 4.88 -4.84 -9.40
N ARG A 126 4.24 -4.45 -8.30
CA ARG A 126 3.04 -3.61 -8.28
C ARG A 126 3.33 -2.26 -7.61
N SER A 127 4.58 -1.83 -7.64
CA SER A 127 4.94 -0.55 -7.07
C SER A 127 4.41 0.62 -7.91
N LEU A 128 3.98 1.66 -7.21
CA LEU A 128 3.47 2.90 -7.79
C LEU A 128 4.49 4.03 -7.56
N ASN A 129 4.81 4.77 -8.60
CA ASN A 129 5.61 5.96 -8.48
C ASN A 129 4.73 7.14 -8.02
N SER A 130 4.96 7.64 -6.82
CA SER A 130 4.20 8.74 -6.22
C SER A 130 4.81 10.14 -6.50
N GLY A 131 5.74 10.25 -7.42
CA GLY A 131 6.46 11.49 -7.70
C GLY A 131 5.55 12.64 -8.13
N ARG A 132 4.46 12.36 -8.85
CA ARG A 132 3.47 13.37 -9.24
C ARG A 132 2.73 13.93 -8.02
N PHE A 133 2.29 13.07 -7.11
CA PHE A 133 1.63 13.49 -5.86
C PHE A 133 2.59 14.26 -4.96
N CYS A 134 3.83 13.79 -4.81
CA CYS A 134 4.86 14.49 -4.06
C CYS A 134 5.11 15.90 -4.60
N LYS A 135 5.25 16.08 -5.92
CA LYS A 135 5.44 17.41 -6.53
C LYS A 135 4.24 18.33 -6.30
N ALA A 136 3.02 17.81 -6.36
CA ALA A 136 1.81 18.59 -6.21
C ALA A 136 1.53 19.01 -4.75
N THR A 137 1.92 18.17 -3.77
CA THR A 137 1.51 18.33 -2.37
C THR A 137 2.65 18.56 -1.39
N GLY A 138 3.88 18.23 -1.77
CA GLY A 138 5.03 18.17 -0.86
C GLY A 138 5.06 16.91 0.02
N PHE A 139 4.07 16.01 -0.10
CA PHE A 139 4.03 14.80 0.71
C PHE A 139 5.13 13.83 0.33
N VAL A 140 5.90 13.42 1.33
CA VAL A 140 6.88 12.33 1.24
C VAL A 140 6.50 11.28 2.28
N ALA A 141 6.31 10.04 1.84
CA ALA A 141 5.94 8.96 2.76
C ALA A 141 7.08 8.71 3.77
N PRO A 142 6.75 8.50 5.06
CA PRO A 142 7.72 8.08 6.06
C PRO A 142 8.40 6.76 5.69
N ALA A 143 9.51 6.45 6.38
CA ALA A 143 10.18 5.17 6.21
C ALA A 143 9.31 4.01 6.71
N TRP A 144 9.49 2.80 6.14
CA TRP A 144 8.68 1.63 6.49
C TRP A 144 8.64 1.31 8.00
N PRO A 145 9.74 1.43 8.78
CA PRO A 145 9.66 1.22 10.22
C PRO A 145 8.65 2.15 10.92
N GLU A 146 8.61 3.42 10.54
CA GLU A 146 7.68 4.40 11.08
C GLU A 146 6.24 4.12 10.66
N LEU A 147 6.03 3.74 9.39
CA LEU A 147 4.73 3.35 8.86
C LEU A 147 4.15 2.15 9.63
N ILE A 148 4.96 1.11 9.89
CA ILE A 148 4.50 -0.08 10.60
C ILE A 148 4.29 0.21 12.10
N GLN A 149 5.11 1.05 12.72
CA GLN A 149 4.89 1.51 14.09
C GLN A 149 3.57 2.29 14.21
N SER A 150 3.32 3.20 13.27
CA SER A 150 2.05 3.94 13.21
C SER A 150 0.86 2.99 13.07
N MET A 151 0.93 2.02 12.16
CA MET A 151 -0.12 1.02 11.99
C MET A 151 -0.36 0.20 13.26
N HIS A 152 0.71 -0.20 13.95
CA HIS A 152 0.62 -0.96 15.21
C HIS A 152 -0.04 -0.16 16.34
N ALA A 153 0.16 1.15 16.39
CA ALA A 153 -0.43 2.03 17.42
C ALA A 153 -1.96 2.18 17.28
N TYR A 154 -2.53 1.87 16.13
CA TYR A 154 -3.97 1.94 15.84
C TYR A 154 -4.62 0.53 15.84
N ARG A 155 -4.32 -0.28 16.81
CA ARG A 155 -4.94 -1.59 17.02
C ARG A 155 -6.39 -1.50 17.45
#